data_e1c25a5bd145b9a70eb1f05f5a386602
#
_entry.id   e1c25a5bd145b9a70eb1f05f5a386602
#
_cell.length_a   1.000
_cell.length_b   1.000
_cell.length_c   1.000
_cell.angle_alpha   90.00
_cell.angle_beta   90.00
_cell.angle_gamma   90.00
#
_symmetry.space_group_name_H-M   'P 1'
#
loop_
_entity.id
_entity.type
_entity.pdbx_description
1 polymer ?
#
loop_
_entity_poly.entity_id
_entity_poly.type
_entity_poly.pdbx_seq_one_letter_code
_entity_poly.pdbx_strand_id
1 'polypeptide(L)'
;MKMRSRKHLALLVLGLLFILITINLVNNRYTTLSSHDAQLTLNDSSAVCHILIRRANDSLFLSRRDNETWILPDQRIVNPAYLKFVFRIFSQLKIASVVPKNQWGAIRDSILRNGIEIAFYNQQQSILHNIYLFPDRQNQKTFALKKSAQEPFMVELPGYEGNFSGLFYLPVTQWYQPVIIHYNPQQIREIYVDHVESPDKSFTLRILPGQQPILLDIENDPHPYSEEALKAYLTFLRNISVEKYIDKQALYDSLAQTNPIYRVRIVDQADSVNQLTFYPIRIKGKIDKNFCYVLTPKGLVGIISYYRIDPVARPIEFFTSFGQ
;
A
#
# COMPACT_ATOMS: atom_id res chain seq x y z
N MET A 1 -41.10 -52.99 44.99
CA MET A 1 -41.04 -52.85 43.55
C MET A 1 -40.30 -51.55 43.05
N LYS A 2 -39.98 -50.56 43.86
CA LYS A 2 -39.31 -49.29 43.48
C LYS A 2 -37.79 -49.37 43.27
N MET A 3 -37.08 -50.36 43.75
CA MET A 3 -35.61 -50.40 43.69
C MET A 3 -35.04 -50.99 42.37
N ARG A 4 -35.80 -51.79 41.65
CA ARG A 4 -35.41 -52.40 40.35
C ARG A 4 -35.44 -51.27 39.22
N SER A 5 -36.41 -50.41 39.26
CA SER A 5 -36.58 -49.32 38.30
C SER A 5 -35.41 -48.31 38.31
N ARG A 6 -34.88 -47.98 39.49
CA ARG A 6 -33.73 -47.03 39.60
C ARG A 6 -32.42 -47.60 39.03
N LYS A 7 -32.20 -48.94 39.14
CA LYS A 7 -31.03 -49.61 38.56
C LYS A 7 -31.08 -49.64 37.02
N HIS A 8 -32.26 -49.85 36.45
CA HIS A 8 -32.42 -49.81 35.00
C HIS A 8 -32.32 -48.40 34.46
N LEU A 9 -32.81 -47.35 35.16
CA LEU A 9 -32.62 -45.94 34.78
C LEU A 9 -31.14 -45.55 34.84
N ALA A 10 -30.40 -45.94 35.86
CA ALA A 10 -28.97 -45.68 35.98
C ALA A 10 -28.16 -46.34 34.87
N LEU A 11 -28.49 -47.60 34.48
CA LEU A 11 -27.86 -48.27 33.35
C LEU A 11 -28.15 -47.60 32.01
N LEU A 12 -29.36 -47.09 31.79
CA LEU A 12 -29.74 -46.32 30.59
C LEU A 12 -28.96 -45.01 30.50
N VAL A 13 -28.86 -44.29 31.60
CA VAL A 13 -28.08 -43.03 31.65
C VAL A 13 -26.60 -43.30 31.40
N LEU A 14 -26.04 -44.36 31.98
CA LEU A 14 -24.63 -44.73 31.76
C LEU A 14 -24.38 -45.13 30.29
N GLY A 15 -25.32 -45.90 29.70
CA GLY A 15 -25.27 -46.24 28.27
C GLY A 15 -25.33 -45.06 27.35
N LEU A 16 -26.19 -44.06 27.65
CA LEU A 16 -26.31 -42.81 26.89
C LEU A 16 -25.04 -41.95 27.01
N LEU A 17 -24.46 -41.90 28.21
CA LEU A 17 -23.21 -41.19 28.48
C LEU A 17 -22.03 -41.83 27.71
N PHE A 18 -21.99 -43.18 27.67
CA PHE A 18 -20.97 -43.90 26.92
C PHE A 18 -21.11 -43.67 25.41
N ILE A 19 -22.33 -43.66 24.88
CA ILE A 19 -22.62 -43.32 23.46
C ILE A 19 -22.20 -41.90 23.14
N LEU A 20 -22.50 -40.91 24.00
CA LEU A 20 -22.09 -39.52 23.82
C LEU A 20 -20.56 -39.37 23.85
N ILE A 21 -19.87 -40.06 24.76
CA ILE A 21 -18.41 -40.06 24.82
C ILE A 21 -17.81 -40.73 23.57
N THR A 22 -18.36 -41.86 23.12
CA THR A 22 -17.87 -42.49 21.88
C THR A 22 -18.13 -41.67 20.64
N ILE A 23 -19.29 -41.01 20.51
CA ILE A 23 -19.58 -40.07 19.42
C ILE A 23 -18.62 -38.91 19.46
N ASN A 24 -18.31 -38.34 20.64
CA ASN A 24 -17.36 -37.25 20.78
C ASN A 24 -15.92 -37.66 20.45
N LEU A 25 -15.49 -38.84 20.88
CA LEU A 25 -14.18 -39.43 20.57
C LEU A 25 -14.04 -39.77 19.09
N VAL A 26 -15.11 -40.24 18.44
CA VAL A 26 -15.16 -40.55 17.03
C VAL A 26 -15.17 -39.25 16.21
N ASN A 27 -16.00 -38.28 16.55
CA ASN A 27 -15.99 -36.96 15.88
C ASN A 27 -14.64 -36.26 16.00
N ASN A 28 -13.99 -36.29 17.16
CA ASN A 28 -12.65 -35.70 17.33
C ASN A 28 -11.56 -36.45 16.55
N ARG A 29 -11.75 -37.74 16.22
CA ARG A 29 -10.81 -38.52 15.37
C ARG A 29 -11.00 -38.25 13.87
N TYR A 30 -12.16 -37.75 13.46
CA TYR A 30 -12.45 -37.40 12.05
C TYR A 30 -12.21 -35.95 11.72
N THR A 31 -11.91 -35.05 12.66
CA THR A 31 -11.38 -33.75 12.37
C THR A 31 -9.91 -33.89 11.97
N THR A 32 -9.67 -34.00 10.65
CA THR A 32 -8.33 -34.09 10.06
C THR A 32 -7.58 -32.75 10.14
N LEU A 33 -8.22 -31.72 10.59
CA LEU A 33 -7.66 -30.39 10.74
C LEU A 33 -7.22 -30.12 12.18
N SER A 34 -5.92 -29.90 12.40
CA SER A 34 -5.46 -29.34 13.67
C SER A 34 -6.05 -27.91 13.77
N SER A 35 -6.91 -27.68 14.75
CA SER A 35 -7.55 -26.37 14.96
C SER A 35 -6.53 -25.24 15.13
N HIS A 36 -5.35 -25.54 15.68
CA HIS A 36 -4.26 -24.60 15.86
C HIS A 36 -3.54 -24.27 14.53
N ASP A 37 -3.29 -25.28 13.69
CA ASP A 37 -2.57 -25.10 12.41
C ASP A 37 -3.47 -24.45 11.36
N ALA A 38 -4.78 -24.68 11.45
CA ALA A 38 -5.80 -24.09 10.57
C ALA A 38 -6.12 -22.62 10.87
N GLN A 39 -5.62 -22.05 11.97
CA GLN A 39 -5.82 -20.63 12.29
C GLN A 39 -4.84 -19.77 11.51
N LEU A 40 -5.20 -19.45 10.27
CA LEU A 40 -4.39 -18.67 9.33
C LEU A 40 -4.72 -17.17 9.35
N THR A 41 -5.82 -16.79 9.98
CA THR A 41 -6.27 -15.40 10.09
C THR A 41 -5.65 -14.68 11.27
N LEU A 42 -5.46 -13.38 11.14
CA LEU A 42 -5.09 -12.48 12.23
C LEU A 42 -6.36 -12.10 13.00
N ASN A 43 -6.42 -12.43 14.29
CA ASN A 43 -7.63 -12.23 15.11
C ASN A 43 -7.91 -10.76 15.42
N ASP A 44 -6.86 -10.00 15.69
CA ASP A 44 -6.96 -8.58 16.05
C ASP A 44 -5.88 -7.77 15.28
N SER A 45 -6.32 -7.04 14.28
CA SER A 45 -5.44 -6.15 13.53
C SER A 45 -5.14 -4.84 14.26
N SER A 46 -5.94 -4.45 15.26
CA SER A 46 -5.74 -3.19 16.00
C SER A 46 -4.49 -3.23 16.88
N ALA A 47 -4.15 -4.41 17.40
CA ALA A 47 -2.97 -4.63 18.22
C ALA A 47 -1.66 -4.65 17.41
N VAL A 48 -1.72 -4.70 16.06
CA VAL A 48 -0.53 -4.75 15.22
C VAL A 48 0.16 -3.40 15.18
N CYS A 49 1.42 -3.37 15.56
CA CYS A 49 2.28 -2.18 15.49
C CYS A 49 3.44 -2.32 14.50
N HIS A 50 3.84 -3.56 14.18
CA HIS A 50 4.89 -3.80 13.18
C HIS A 50 4.54 -5.00 12.29
N ILE A 51 4.97 -4.93 11.03
CA ILE A 51 4.83 -6.00 10.04
C ILE A 51 6.20 -6.26 9.42
N LEU A 52 6.67 -7.49 9.48
CA LEU A 52 7.85 -7.96 8.76
C LEU A 52 7.38 -8.79 7.56
N ILE A 53 7.85 -8.45 6.38
CA ILE A 53 7.69 -9.23 5.16
C ILE A 53 9.09 -9.64 4.73
N ARG A 54 9.43 -10.93 4.87
CA ARG A 54 10.75 -11.46 4.54
C ARG A 54 10.68 -12.33 3.31
N ARG A 55 11.52 -12.02 2.36
CA ARG A 55 11.75 -12.75 1.11
C ARG A 55 13.13 -13.38 1.14
N ALA A 56 13.44 -14.27 0.18
CA ALA A 56 14.74 -14.95 0.14
C ALA A 56 15.95 -13.97 0.18
N ASN A 57 15.86 -12.84 -0.51
CA ASN A 57 16.99 -11.91 -0.71
C ASN A 57 16.81 -10.55 -0.03
N ASP A 58 15.65 -10.25 0.51
CA ASP A 58 15.38 -8.96 1.14
C ASP A 58 14.28 -9.07 2.23
N SER A 59 14.15 -8.00 2.99
CA SER A 59 13.07 -7.88 3.96
C SER A 59 12.52 -6.46 3.99
N LEU A 60 11.22 -6.35 4.18
CA LEU A 60 10.51 -5.11 4.34
C LEU A 60 9.95 -5.06 5.76
N PHE A 61 10.28 -4.01 6.49
CA PHE A 61 9.79 -3.78 7.85
C PHE A 61 8.92 -2.54 7.87
N LEU A 62 7.66 -2.70 8.27
CA LEU A 62 6.69 -1.62 8.37
C LEU A 62 6.40 -1.35 9.85
N SER A 63 6.36 -0.09 10.24
CA SER A 63 6.06 0.32 11.62
C SER A 63 4.90 1.30 11.65
N ARG A 64 3.98 1.13 12.60
CA ARG A 64 2.91 2.09 12.85
C ARG A 64 3.49 3.31 13.57
N ARG A 65 3.38 4.48 12.98
CA ARG A 65 3.79 5.75 13.58
C ARG A 65 2.66 6.37 14.43
N ASP A 66 1.44 6.30 13.90
CA ASP A 66 0.22 6.77 14.54
C ASP A 66 -0.97 5.91 14.10
N ASN A 67 -2.21 6.29 14.45
CA ASN A 67 -3.40 5.47 14.17
C ASN A 67 -3.64 5.23 12.67
N GLU A 68 -3.19 6.12 11.80
CA GLU A 68 -3.47 6.07 10.36
C GLU A 68 -2.21 5.90 9.51
N THR A 69 -1.03 6.24 10.07
CA THR A 69 0.21 6.32 9.31
C THR A 69 1.16 5.19 9.66
N TRP A 70 1.61 4.52 8.63
CA TRP A 70 2.69 3.53 8.71
C TRP A 70 3.90 4.01 7.94
N ILE A 71 5.07 3.69 8.44
CA ILE A 71 6.35 4.10 7.90
C ILE A 71 7.27 2.92 7.65
N LEU A 72 8.18 3.12 6.69
CA LEU A 72 9.32 2.27 6.44
C LEU A 72 10.54 2.69 7.30
N PRO A 73 11.61 1.89 7.35
CA PRO A 73 12.83 2.24 8.12
C PRO A 73 13.45 3.60 7.72
N ASP A 74 13.33 3.99 6.46
CA ASP A 74 13.79 5.28 5.93
C ASP A 74 12.80 6.44 6.18
N GLN A 75 11.84 6.26 7.09
CA GLN A 75 10.81 7.22 7.50
C GLN A 75 9.81 7.61 6.38
N ARG A 76 9.82 6.93 5.27
CA ARG A 76 8.84 7.13 4.20
C ARG A 76 7.50 6.53 4.58
N ILE A 77 6.43 7.19 4.17
CA ILE A 77 5.06 6.75 4.45
C ILE A 77 4.73 5.55 3.54
N VAL A 78 4.16 4.51 4.13
CA VAL A 78 3.67 3.33 3.42
C VAL A 78 2.40 3.67 2.65
N ASN A 79 2.25 3.11 1.46
CA ASN A 79 1.03 3.22 0.66
C ASN A 79 -0.17 2.63 1.45
N PRO A 80 -1.14 3.45 1.85
CA PRO A 80 -2.26 3.00 2.69
C PRO A 80 -3.15 1.97 1.99
N ALA A 81 -3.22 1.98 0.65
CA ALA A 81 -3.98 0.99 -0.10
C ALA A 81 -3.37 -0.41 0.02
N TYR A 82 -2.03 -0.50 -0.01
CA TYR A 82 -1.34 -1.79 0.15
C TYR A 82 -1.45 -2.31 1.58
N LEU A 83 -1.32 -1.41 2.56
CA LEU A 83 -1.50 -1.78 3.96
C LEU A 83 -2.92 -2.29 4.22
N LYS A 84 -3.94 -1.59 3.72
CA LYS A 84 -5.33 -2.02 3.80
C LYS A 84 -5.54 -3.39 3.16
N PHE A 85 -4.88 -3.66 2.04
CA PHE A 85 -4.97 -4.96 1.37
C PHE A 85 -4.27 -6.07 2.17
N VAL A 86 -3.11 -5.79 2.80
CA VAL A 86 -2.45 -6.74 3.73
C VAL A 86 -3.41 -7.14 4.85
N PHE A 87 -4.01 -6.18 5.55
CA PHE A 87 -4.96 -6.49 6.62
C PHE A 87 -6.21 -7.24 6.11
N ARG A 88 -6.70 -6.89 4.92
CA ARG A 88 -7.80 -7.63 4.28
C ARG A 88 -7.43 -9.09 4.02
N ILE A 89 -6.24 -9.36 3.48
CA ILE A 89 -5.77 -10.74 3.27
C ILE A 89 -5.84 -11.50 4.59
N PHE A 90 -5.18 -11.02 5.63
CA PHE A 90 -5.06 -11.77 6.90
C PHE A 90 -6.32 -11.77 7.77
N SER A 91 -7.30 -10.91 7.51
CA SER A 91 -8.62 -10.99 8.15
C SER A 91 -9.58 -11.94 7.44
N GLN A 92 -9.38 -12.22 6.15
CA GLN A 92 -10.34 -12.95 5.31
C GLN A 92 -9.78 -14.23 4.69
N LEU A 93 -8.49 -14.56 4.92
CA LEU A 93 -7.86 -15.74 4.37
C LEU A 93 -8.62 -17.01 4.75
N LYS A 94 -8.95 -17.84 3.78
CA LYS A 94 -9.67 -19.11 3.99
C LYS A 94 -8.87 -20.28 3.47
N ILE A 95 -9.07 -21.43 4.11
CA ILE A 95 -8.57 -22.71 3.61
C ILE A 95 -9.48 -23.13 2.47
N ALA A 96 -8.92 -23.21 1.27
CA ALA A 96 -9.61 -23.72 0.08
C ALA A 96 -9.59 -25.24 0.04
N SER A 97 -8.44 -25.85 0.41
CA SER A 97 -8.34 -27.30 0.57
C SER A 97 -7.16 -27.70 1.46
N VAL A 98 -7.23 -28.90 2.02
CA VAL A 98 -6.13 -29.53 2.73
C VAL A 98 -5.14 -30.14 1.75
N VAL A 99 -3.86 -30.13 2.11
CA VAL A 99 -2.82 -30.83 1.37
C VAL A 99 -2.78 -32.28 1.82
N PRO A 100 -2.73 -33.28 0.91
CA PRO A 100 -2.56 -34.68 1.28
C PRO A 100 -1.28 -34.91 2.12
N LYS A 101 -1.39 -35.69 3.18
CA LYS A 101 -0.30 -35.89 4.16
C LYS A 101 1.01 -36.38 3.52
N ASN A 102 0.94 -37.19 2.47
CA ASN A 102 2.10 -37.67 1.72
C ASN A 102 2.83 -36.57 0.91
N GLN A 103 2.20 -35.41 0.73
CA GLN A 103 2.79 -34.22 0.02
C GLN A 103 3.28 -33.13 0.98
N TRP A 104 3.02 -33.24 2.29
CA TRP A 104 3.37 -32.20 3.27
C TRP A 104 4.86 -31.85 3.23
N GLY A 105 5.74 -32.86 3.21
CA GLY A 105 7.19 -32.62 3.18
C GLY A 105 7.63 -31.79 1.98
N ALA A 106 7.23 -32.19 0.79
CA ALA A 106 7.62 -31.52 -0.45
C ALA A 106 7.07 -30.09 -0.54
N ILE A 107 5.78 -29.88 -0.18
CA ILE A 107 5.15 -28.57 -0.20
C ILE A 107 5.74 -27.66 0.88
N ARG A 108 5.93 -28.18 2.10
CA ARG A 108 6.57 -27.45 3.19
C ARG A 108 7.99 -27.00 2.82
N ASP A 109 8.80 -27.87 2.23
CA ASP A 109 10.16 -27.52 1.76
C ASP A 109 10.13 -26.43 0.70
N SER A 110 9.15 -26.47 -0.20
CA SER A 110 8.96 -25.42 -1.22
C SER A 110 8.55 -24.08 -0.58
N ILE A 111 7.65 -24.11 0.40
CA ILE A 111 7.21 -22.93 1.16
C ILE A 111 8.40 -22.33 1.91
N LEU A 112 9.18 -23.12 2.64
CA LEU A 112 10.29 -22.63 3.46
C LEU A 112 11.46 -22.09 2.62
N ARG A 113 11.69 -22.64 1.42
CA ARG A 113 12.76 -22.19 0.51
C ARG A 113 12.38 -20.98 -0.32
N ASN A 114 11.15 -20.92 -0.81
CA ASN A 114 10.73 -19.96 -1.85
C ASN A 114 9.54 -19.10 -1.43
N GLY A 115 8.95 -19.36 -0.27
CA GLY A 115 7.83 -18.61 0.27
C GLY A 115 8.25 -17.28 0.87
N ILE A 116 7.25 -16.49 1.20
CA ILE A 116 7.39 -15.22 1.90
C ILE A 116 6.93 -15.42 3.33
N GLU A 117 7.79 -15.07 4.28
CA GLU A 117 7.43 -14.98 5.70
C GLU A 117 6.77 -13.62 5.96
N ILE A 118 5.57 -13.64 6.53
CA ILE A 118 4.87 -12.46 7.01
C ILE A 118 4.63 -12.61 8.50
N ALA A 119 5.18 -11.67 9.30
CA ALA A 119 5.06 -11.69 10.73
C ALA A 119 4.48 -10.36 11.23
N PHE A 120 3.52 -10.46 12.13
CA PHE A 120 2.84 -9.33 12.78
C PHE A 120 3.25 -9.26 14.24
N TYR A 121 3.58 -8.04 14.69
CA TYR A 121 4.05 -7.82 16.05
C TYR A 121 3.22 -6.72 16.72
N ASN A 122 3.07 -6.84 18.04
CA ASN A 122 2.52 -5.76 18.87
C ASN A 122 3.59 -4.68 19.20
N GLN A 123 3.22 -3.70 20.02
CA GLN A 123 4.12 -2.62 20.43
C GLN A 123 5.34 -3.12 21.23
N GLN A 124 5.21 -4.21 21.99
CA GLN A 124 6.28 -4.85 22.75
C GLN A 124 7.14 -5.79 21.89
N GLN A 125 6.97 -5.78 20.56
CA GLN A 125 7.65 -6.68 19.62
C GLN A 125 7.36 -8.18 19.83
N SER A 126 6.27 -8.51 20.53
CA SER A 126 5.80 -9.89 20.64
C SER A 126 5.05 -10.30 19.37
N ILE A 127 5.28 -11.54 18.92
CA ILE A 127 4.65 -12.08 17.71
C ILE A 127 3.16 -12.31 17.96
N LEU A 128 2.31 -11.65 17.20
CA LEU A 128 0.87 -11.88 17.18
C LEU A 128 0.47 -12.97 16.19
N HIS A 129 1.12 -12.97 15.03
CA HIS A 129 0.88 -13.94 13.97
C HIS A 129 2.12 -14.07 13.09
N ASN A 130 2.43 -15.30 12.63
CA ASN A 130 3.54 -15.54 11.72
C ASN A 130 3.20 -16.67 10.76
N ILE A 131 3.25 -16.40 9.47
CA ILE A 131 2.83 -17.27 8.41
C ILE A 131 3.74 -17.14 7.19
N TYR A 132 3.91 -18.25 6.49
CA TYR A 132 4.52 -18.30 5.16
C TYR A 132 3.43 -18.38 4.11
N LEU A 133 3.56 -17.60 3.04
CA LEU A 133 2.77 -17.70 1.82
C LEU A 133 3.66 -18.13 0.66
N PHE A 134 3.21 -19.07 -0.14
CA PHE A 134 3.92 -19.56 -1.32
C PHE A 134 2.95 -19.63 -2.52
N PRO A 135 3.14 -18.78 -3.55
CA PRO A 135 2.35 -18.86 -4.77
C PRO A 135 2.88 -19.97 -5.68
N ASP A 136 2.04 -20.95 -5.95
CA ASP A 136 2.24 -21.88 -7.04
C ASP A 136 1.75 -21.25 -8.35
N ARG A 137 2.68 -20.66 -9.10
CA ARG A 137 2.36 -19.92 -10.32
C ARG A 137 1.85 -20.82 -11.45
N GLN A 138 2.23 -22.11 -11.45
CA GLN A 138 1.80 -23.06 -12.48
C GLN A 138 0.32 -23.39 -12.35
N ASN A 139 -0.14 -23.57 -11.10
CA ASN A 139 -1.51 -23.96 -10.82
C ASN A 139 -2.39 -22.81 -10.32
N GLN A 140 -1.87 -21.57 -10.32
CA GLN A 140 -2.55 -20.36 -9.79
C GLN A 140 -3.07 -20.53 -8.36
N LYS A 141 -2.38 -21.31 -7.57
CA LYS A 141 -2.72 -21.61 -6.17
C LYS A 141 -1.79 -20.87 -5.22
N THR A 142 -2.26 -20.59 -4.03
CA THR A 142 -1.42 -20.11 -2.95
C THR A 142 -1.44 -21.10 -1.80
N PHE A 143 -0.26 -21.50 -1.34
CA PHE A 143 -0.12 -22.31 -0.13
C PHE A 143 0.24 -21.41 1.05
N ALA A 144 -0.26 -21.77 2.22
CA ALA A 144 0.06 -21.12 3.48
C ALA A 144 0.54 -22.14 4.50
N LEU A 145 1.51 -21.72 5.31
CA LEU A 145 2.02 -22.51 6.43
C LEU A 145 2.24 -21.57 7.62
N LYS A 146 1.53 -21.79 8.73
CA LYS A 146 1.82 -21.11 9.99
C LYS A 146 3.21 -21.53 10.48
N LYS A 147 4.03 -20.60 10.94
CA LYS A 147 5.44 -20.88 11.30
C LYS A 147 5.58 -22.00 12.34
N SER A 148 4.64 -22.09 13.29
CA SER A 148 4.60 -23.12 14.33
C SER A 148 3.96 -24.44 13.89
N ALA A 149 3.43 -24.53 12.65
CA ALA A 149 2.66 -25.66 12.16
C ALA A 149 3.48 -26.62 11.31
N GLN A 150 2.97 -27.85 11.19
CA GLN A 150 3.49 -28.88 10.30
C GLN A 150 2.66 -29.02 9.02
N GLU A 151 1.38 -28.66 9.10
CA GLU A 151 0.40 -28.86 8.04
C GLU A 151 0.30 -27.64 7.14
N PRO A 152 0.68 -27.73 5.84
CA PRO A 152 0.43 -26.69 4.87
C PRO A 152 -1.00 -26.77 4.34
N PHE A 153 -1.57 -25.62 4.01
CA PHE A 153 -2.91 -25.50 3.44
C PHE A 153 -2.86 -24.82 2.10
N MET A 154 -3.74 -25.21 1.18
CA MET A 154 -4.08 -24.39 0.05
C MET A 154 -5.10 -23.35 0.48
N VAL A 155 -4.84 -22.08 0.16
CA VAL A 155 -5.62 -20.93 0.64
C VAL A 155 -6.17 -20.09 -0.47
N GLU A 156 -7.26 -19.41 -0.18
CA GLU A 156 -7.92 -18.43 -1.05
C GLU A 156 -8.29 -17.17 -0.30
N LEU A 157 -8.42 -16.08 -1.05
CA LEU A 157 -8.99 -14.83 -0.56
C LEU A 157 -10.37 -14.65 -1.19
N PRO A 158 -11.46 -14.73 -0.41
CA PRO A 158 -12.82 -14.62 -0.94
C PRO A 158 -13.05 -13.33 -1.72
N GLY A 159 -13.65 -13.46 -2.91
CA GLY A 159 -13.94 -12.32 -3.79
C GLY A 159 -12.68 -11.74 -4.46
N TYR A 160 -11.56 -12.45 -4.47
CA TYR A 160 -10.36 -12.08 -5.19
C TYR A 160 -9.98 -13.21 -6.15
N GLU A 161 -9.97 -12.91 -7.44
CA GLU A 161 -9.52 -13.82 -8.47
C GLU A 161 -8.03 -13.61 -8.75
N GLY A 162 -7.25 -14.68 -8.77
CA GLY A 162 -5.82 -14.67 -9.03
C GLY A 162 -4.92 -14.73 -7.80
N ASN A 163 -3.65 -14.40 -8.00
CA ASN A 163 -2.62 -14.53 -6.95
C ASN A 163 -2.57 -13.28 -6.05
N PHE A 164 -3.28 -13.29 -4.93
CA PHE A 164 -3.25 -12.21 -3.94
C PHE A 164 -1.88 -12.04 -3.26
N SER A 165 -1.02 -13.07 -3.26
CA SER A 165 0.30 -12.98 -2.66
C SER A 165 1.30 -12.15 -3.49
N GLY A 166 0.94 -11.78 -4.72
CA GLY A 166 1.77 -10.96 -5.62
C GLY A 166 2.20 -9.63 -5.00
N LEU A 167 1.37 -9.02 -4.15
CA LEU A 167 1.69 -7.81 -3.40
C LEU A 167 3.02 -7.93 -2.63
N PHE A 168 3.26 -9.07 -2.01
CA PHE A 168 4.43 -9.27 -1.15
C PHE A 168 5.74 -9.44 -1.92
N TYR A 169 5.69 -9.57 -3.27
CA TYR A 169 6.86 -9.62 -4.14
C TYR A 169 7.21 -8.26 -4.76
N LEU A 170 6.41 -7.23 -4.51
CA LEU A 170 6.71 -5.89 -5.03
C LEU A 170 7.98 -5.33 -4.41
N PRO A 171 8.83 -4.63 -5.19
CA PRO A 171 9.99 -3.93 -4.64
C PRO A 171 9.56 -2.86 -3.62
N VAL A 172 10.46 -2.49 -2.71
CA VAL A 172 10.19 -1.53 -1.62
C VAL A 172 9.64 -0.19 -2.14
N THR A 173 10.11 0.27 -3.29
CA THR A 173 9.66 1.52 -3.91
C THR A 173 8.17 1.56 -4.25
N GLN A 174 7.55 0.40 -4.49
CA GLN A 174 6.10 0.32 -4.71
C GLN A 174 5.29 0.44 -3.40
N TRP A 175 5.92 0.23 -2.25
CA TRP A 175 5.30 0.40 -0.94
C TRP A 175 5.26 1.86 -0.48
N TYR A 176 5.97 2.78 -1.16
CA TYR A 176 5.92 4.20 -0.83
C TYR A 176 4.55 4.79 -1.16
N GLN A 177 4.11 5.73 -0.34
CA GLN A 177 2.91 6.52 -0.64
C GLN A 177 3.09 7.24 -1.98
N PRO A 178 2.16 7.04 -2.95
CA PRO A 178 2.32 7.63 -4.28
C PRO A 178 1.99 9.12 -4.34
N VAL A 179 1.31 9.67 -3.33
CA VAL A 179 0.87 11.08 -3.31
C VAL A 179 2.08 11.99 -3.11
N ILE A 180 2.30 12.92 -4.06
CA ILE A 180 3.40 13.88 -4.06
C ILE A 180 2.95 15.33 -3.83
N ILE A 181 1.67 15.65 -4.10
CA ILE A 181 1.03 16.92 -3.78
C ILE A 181 -0.28 16.61 -3.05
N HIS A 182 -0.44 17.20 -1.86
CA HIS A 182 -1.66 17.07 -1.07
C HIS A 182 -1.83 18.31 -0.19
N TYR A 183 -2.52 19.33 -0.72
CA TYR A 183 -2.76 20.58 -0.02
C TYR A 183 -4.23 20.98 -0.06
N ASN A 184 -4.74 21.43 1.07
CA ASN A 184 -5.95 22.25 1.08
C ASN A 184 -5.56 23.69 0.72
N PRO A 185 -6.41 24.44 -0.01
CA PRO A 185 -6.09 25.80 -0.43
C PRO A 185 -5.63 26.74 0.70
N GLN A 186 -6.23 26.59 1.91
CA GLN A 186 -5.86 27.40 3.09
C GLN A 186 -4.46 27.10 3.64
N GLN A 187 -3.87 25.96 3.29
CA GLN A 187 -2.53 25.60 3.74
C GLN A 187 -1.43 26.19 2.87
N ILE A 188 -1.78 26.69 1.69
CA ILE A 188 -0.82 27.19 0.69
C ILE A 188 -0.55 28.65 0.98
N ARG A 189 0.75 29.03 1.02
CA ARG A 189 1.21 30.41 1.08
C ARG A 189 1.72 30.90 -0.27
N GLU A 190 2.47 30.07 -0.98
CA GLU A 190 3.04 30.42 -2.28
C GLU A 190 3.14 29.21 -3.19
N ILE A 191 2.85 29.42 -4.47
CA ILE A 191 3.08 28.46 -5.54
C ILE A 191 3.91 29.15 -6.61
N TYR A 192 5.02 28.52 -7.00
CA TYR A 192 5.81 28.93 -8.14
C TYR A 192 5.80 27.81 -9.18
N VAL A 193 5.41 28.14 -10.40
CA VAL A 193 5.42 27.27 -11.57
C VAL A 193 6.37 27.83 -12.61
N ASP A 194 7.41 27.08 -12.92
CA ASP A 194 8.43 27.44 -13.90
C ASP A 194 8.27 26.55 -15.15
N HIS A 195 7.97 27.17 -16.29
CA HIS A 195 7.99 26.56 -17.60
C HIS A 195 9.35 26.76 -18.23
N VAL A 196 10.27 25.83 -18.07
CA VAL A 196 11.69 25.99 -18.41
C VAL A 196 11.92 26.32 -19.89
N GLU A 197 11.14 25.76 -20.81
CA GLU A 197 11.22 25.99 -22.25
C GLU A 197 10.42 27.21 -22.70
N SER A 198 9.55 27.80 -21.88
CA SER A 198 8.67 28.91 -22.16
C SER A 198 8.52 29.79 -20.92
N PRO A 199 9.55 30.55 -20.50
CA PRO A 199 9.54 31.24 -19.23
C PRO A 199 8.42 32.30 -19.08
N ASP A 200 7.95 32.85 -20.19
CA ASP A 200 6.81 33.78 -20.29
C ASP A 200 5.49 33.16 -19.75
N LYS A 201 5.39 31.81 -19.68
CA LYS A 201 4.26 31.10 -19.13
C LYS A 201 4.36 30.84 -17.64
N SER A 202 5.51 31.14 -17.04
CA SER A 202 5.78 30.92 -15.62
C SER A 202 5.05 31.94 -14.75
N PHE A 203 4.78 31.57 -13.49
CA PHE A 203 4.11 32.48 -12.58
C PHE A 203 4.43 32.18 -11.11
N THR A 204 4.17 33.15 -10.26
CA THR A 204 4.12 33.01 -8.80
C THR A 204 2.73 33.43 -8.31
N LEU A 205 2.06 32.52 -7.58
CA LEU A 205 0.82 32.82 -6.87
C LEU A 205 1.10 32.93 -5.37
N ARG A 206 0.86 34.09 -4.77
CA ARG A 206 0.98 34.34 -3.32
C ARG A 206 -0.39 34.41 -2.67
N ILE A 207 -0.57 33.69 -1.56
CA ILE A 207 -1.81 33.62 -0.80
C ILE A 207 -1.50 33.95 0.65
N LEU A 208 -1.71 35.18 1.05
CA LEU A 208 -1.45 35.65 2.41
C LEU A 208 -2.76 35.65 3.21
N PRO A 209 -2.73 35.25 4.51
CA PRO A 209 -3.92 35.27 5.35
C PRO A 209 -4.58 36.66 5.43
N GLY A 210 -5.88 36.72 5.17
CA GLY A 210 -6.65 38.00 5.23
C GLY A 210 -6.41 38.96 4.09
N GLN A 211 -5.65 38.56 3.07
CA GLN A 211 -5.39 39.38 1.87
C GLN A 211 -5.93 38.69 0.62
N GLN A 212 -6.16 39.48 -0.43
CA GLN A 212 -6.44 38.93 -1.74
C GLN A 212 -5.19 38.25 -2.30
N PRO A 213 -5.32 37.08 -2.95
CA PRO A 213 -4.22 36.42 -3.63
C PRO A 213 -3.60 37.34 -4.70
N ILE A 214 -2.29 37.23 -4.89
CA ILE A 214 -1.56 38.01 -5.87
C ILE A 214 -0.94 37.02 -6.86
N LEU A 215 -1.29 37.16 -8.13
CA LEU A 215 -0.66 36.43 -9.23
C LEU A 215 0.42 37.34 -9.82
N LEU A 216 1.64 36.83 -9.96
CA LEU A 216 2.79 37.54 -10.50
C LEU A 216 3.34 36.79 -11.71
N ASP A 217 3.73 37.53 -12.74
CA ASP A 217 4.47 36.97 -13.87
C ASP A 217 5.96 36.72 -13.54
N ILE A 218 6.75 36.38 -14.56
CA ILE A 218 8.18 36.06 -14.38
C ILE A 218 9.01 37.33 -13.97
N GLU A 219 8.55 38.51 -14.30
CA GLU A 219 9.18 39.79 -13.97
C GLU A 219 8.77 40.29 -12.57
N ASN A 220 7.90 39.54 -11.89
CA ASN A 220 7.23 39.83 -10.63
C ASN A 220 6.22 40.99 -10.73
N ASP A 221 5.71 41.26 -11.91
CA ASP A 221 4.64 42.24 -12.11
C ASP A 221 3.26 41.56 -11.84
N PRO A 222 2.32 42.32 -11.22
CA PRO A 222 0.97 41.80 -10.96
C PRO A 222 0.23 41.48 -12.27
N HIS A 223 -0.26 40.22 -12.35
CA HIS A 223 -1.03 39.75 -13.49
C HIS A 223 -2.51 39.59 -13.10
N PRO A 224 -3.46 40.02 -13.94
CA PRO A 224 -4.89 39.88 -13.67
C PRO A 224 -5.29 38.37 -13.63
N TYR A 225 -6.32 38.05 -12.84
CA TYR A 225 -6.90 36.71 -12.78
C TYR A 225 -8.41 36.75 -12.53
N SER A 226 -9.14 35.70 -12.95
CA SER A 226 -10.50 35.47 -12.50
C SER A 226 -10.52 34.64 -11.21
N GLU A 227 -11.46 34.97 -10.31
CA GLU A 227 -11.62 34.18 -9.06
C GLU A 227 -12.00 32.73 -9.34
N GLU A 228 -12.77 32.47 -10.39
CA GLU A 228 -13.16 31.14 -10.81
C GLU A 228 -11.97 30.32 -11.25
N ALA A 229 -11.07 30.91 -12.06
CA ALA A 229 -9.82 30.27 -12.49
C ALA A 229 -8.93 29.93 -11.30
N LEU A 230 -8.77 30.87 -10.37
CA LEU A 230 -7.98 30.67 -9.16
C LEU A 230 -8.55 29.54 -8.29
N LYS A 231 -9.86 29.54 -8.03
CA LYS A 231 -10.53 28.47 -7.27
C LYS A 231 -10.36 27.12 -7.95
N ALA A 232 -10.56 27.03 -9.26
CA ALA A 232 -10.36 25.83 -10.04
C ALA A 232 -8.90 25.34 -9.94
N TYR A 233 -7.93 26.22 -10.13
CA TYR A 233 -6.50 25.89 -10.04
C TYR A 233 -6.12 25.29 -8.67
N LEU A 234 -6.54 25.93 -7.59
CA LEU A 234 -6.23 25.47 -6.23
C LEU A 234 -6.84 24.08 -5.92
N THR A 235 -7.93 23.67 -6.61
CA THR A 235 -8.48 22.32 -6.43
C THR A 235 -7.59 21.23 -7.02
N PHE A 236 -6.80 21.53 -8.04
CA PHE A 236 -5.87 20.57 -8.65
C PHE A 236 -4.74 20.14 -7.69
N LEU A 237 -4.43 20.95 -6.69
CA LEU A 237 -3.36 20.69 -5.71
C LEU A 237 -3.79 19.76 -4.56
N ARG A 238 -5.03 19.28 -4.56
CA ARG A 238 -5.55 18.46 -3.47
C ARG A 238 -4.98 17.04 -3.43
N ASN A 239 -4.70 16.45 -4.60
CA ASN A 239 -4.23 15.07 -4.65
C ASN A 239 -3.58 14.72 -5.98
N ILE A 240 -2.27 14.87 -6.07
CA ILE A 240 -1.47 14.44 -7.21
C ILE A 240 -0.59 13.27 -6.79
N SER A 241 -0.66 12.20 -7.57
CA SER A 241 0.05 10.95 -7.28
C SER A 241 0.88 10.53 -8.48
N VAL A 242 2.05 9.93 -8.23
CA VAL A 242 2.81 9.21 -9.24
C VAL A 242 2.12 7.87 -9.58
N GLU A 243 2.37 7.36 -10.76
CA GLU A 243 1.93 6.01 -11.16
C GLU A 243 2.78 4.95 -10.45
N LYS A 244 4.08 5.19 -10.38
CA LYS A 244 5.05 4.36 -9.66
C LYS A 244 6.35 5.11 -9.42
N TYR A 245 7.11 4.68 -8.41
CA TYR A 245 8.49 5.10 -8.22
C TYR A 245 9.45 4.16 -8.95
N ILE A 246 10.59 4.70 -9.35
CA ILE A 246 11.70 3.98 -9.99
C ILE A 246 12.93 4.08 -9.11
N ASP A 247 13.59 2.96 -8.90
CA ASP A 247 14.85 2.88 -8.19
C ASP A 247 15.94 2.40 -9.15
N LYS A 248 16.58 3.35 -9.85
CA LYS A 248 17.68 3.09 -10.77
C LYS A 248 18.67 4.25 -10.72
N GLN A 249 19.87 4.02 -10.18
CA GLN A 249 20.92 5.04 -10.07
C GLN A 249 21.24 5.71 -11.41
N ALA A 250 21.39 4.92 -12.47
CA ALA A 250 21.66 5.44 -13.82
C ALA A 250 20.58 6.43 -14.33
N LEU A 251 19.35 6.35 -13.83
CA LEU A 251 18.31 7.31 -14.17
C LEU A 251 18.56 8.66 -13.49
N TYR A 252 18.97 8.68 -12.23
CA TYR A 252 19.30 9.91 -11.51
C TYR A 252 20.45 10.66 -12.20
N ASP A 253 21.50 9.94 -12.59
CA ASP A 253 22.66 10.51 -13.29
C ASP A 253 22.24 11.11 -14.66
N SER A 254 21.33 10.43 -15.37
CA SER A 254 20.76 10.92 -16.62
C SER A 254 19.89 12.18 -16.44
N LEU A 255 19.07 12.22 -15.39
CA LEU A 255 18.20 13.38 -15.11
C LEU A 255 19.01 14.62 -14.73
N ALA A 256 20.14 14.44 -14.03
CA ALA A 256 21.04 15.56 -13.70
C ALA A 256 21.62 16.27 -14.93
N GLN A 257 21.66 15.60 -16.09
CA GLN A 257 22.13 16.12 -17.38
C GLN A 257 20.99 16.52 -18.33
N THR A 258 19.74 16.36 -17.90
CA THR A 258 18.56 16.62 -18.72
C THR A 258 17.90 17.93 -18.29
N ASN A 259 17.54 18.80 -19.25
CA ASN A 259 16.74 19.97 -18.93
C ASN A 259 15.33 19.56 -18.50
N PRO A 260 14.83 20.05 -17.36
CA PRO A 260 13.46 19.82 -16.95
C PRO A 260 12.47 20.57 -17.87
N ILE A 261 11.24 20.07 -17.90
CA ILE A 261 10.12 20.76 -18.59
C ILE A 261 9.40 21.72 -17.65
N TYR A 262 9.19 21.29 -16.40
CA TYR A 262 8.53 22.09 -15.36
C TYR A 262 9.29 22.00 -14.04
N ARG A 263 9.22 23.08 -13.24
CA ARG A 263 9.50 23.07 -11.81
C ARG A 263 8.27 23.64 -11.08
N VAL A 264 7.81 22.92 -10.09
CA VAL A 264 6.68 23.37 -9.25
C VAL A 264 7.17 23.41 -7.82
N ARG A 265 7.14 24.59 -7.20
CA ARG A 265 7.49 24.80 -5.80
C ARG A 265 6.25 25.31 -5.06
N ILE A 266 5.87 24.59 -4.03
CA ILE A 266 4.76 24.96 -3.15
C ILE A 266 5.32 25.20 -1.75
N VAL A 267 5.01 26.36 -1.19
CA VAL A 267 5.34 26.74 0.19
C VAL A 267 4.03 26.81 0.97
N ASP A 268 3.97 26.08 2.07
CA ASP A 268 2.79 26.12 2.93
C ASP A 268 2.85 27.22 4.00
N GLN A 269 1.78 27.39 4.77
CA GLN A 269 1.69 28.40 5.85
C GLN A 269 2.68 28.15 7.00
N ALA A 270 3.25 26.96 7.09
CA ALA A 270 4.28 26.57 8.07
C ALA A 270 5.71 26.68 7.51
N ASP A 271 5.90 27.36 6.37
CA ASP A 271 7.18 27.54 5.66
C ASP A 271 7.80 26.24 5.12
N SER A 272 7.04 25.14 5.10
CA SER A 272 7.49 23.89 4.51
C SER A 272 7.49 24.00 2.97
N VAL A 273 8.58 23.55 2.36
CA VAL A 273 8.78 23.64 0.91
C VAL A 273 8.67 22.27 0.26
N ASN A 274 7.77 22.15 -0.71
CA ASN A 274 7.67 21.00 -1.59
C ASN A 274 8.05 21.40 -3.00
N GLN A 275 9.22 20.98 -3.48
CA GLN A 275 9.71 21.28 -4.82
C GLN A 275 9.76 20.02 -5.66
N LEU A 276 9.05 20.03 -6.77
CA LEU A 276 8.97 18.95 -7.74
C LEU A 276 9.60 19.42 -9.05
N THR A 277 10.43 18.56 -9.65
CA THR A 277 11.06 18.84 -10.94
C THR A 277 10.65 17.77 -11.94
N PHE A 278 10.13 18.17 -13.09
CA PHE A 278 9.59 17.26 -14.09
C PHE A 278 10.50 17.20 -15.32
N TYR A 279 10.76 15.97 -15.79
CA TYR A 279 11.68 15.73 -16.90
C TYR A 279 11.00 14.90 -17.99
N PRO A 280 11.32 15.12 -19.28
CA PRO A 280 10.73 14.36 -20.36
C PRO A 280 11.23 12.90 -20.33
N ILE A 281 10.33 11.98 -20.57
CA ILE A 281 10.70 10.57 -20.89
C ILE A 281 10.99 10.50 -22.39
N ARG A 282 12.14 9.96 -22.76
CA ARG A 282 12.52 9.74 -24.18
C ARG A 282 12.52 8.23 -24.48
N ILE A 283 11.72 7.84 -25.47
CA ILE A 283 11.66 6.45 -25.96
C ILE A 283 12.14 6.48 -27.40
N LYS A 284 13.24 5.80 -27.67
CA LYS A 284 13.88 5.77 -29.02
C LYS A 284 14.08 7.18 -29.59
N GLY A 285 14.55 8.13 -28.77
CA GLY A 285 14.83 9.51 -29.13
C GLY A 285 13.60 10.45 -29.23
N LYS A 286 12.37 9.93 -29.12
CA LYS A 286 11.14 10.73 -29.12
C LYS A 286 10.63 10.94 -27.70
N ILE A 287 10.10 12.13 -27.43
CA ILE A 287 9.46 12.44 -26.14
C ILE A 287 8.15 11.65 -26.02
N ASP A 288 7.98 10.96 -24.89
CA ASP A 288 6.71 10.32 -24.52
C ASP A 288 5.66 11.43 -24.29
N LYS A 289 4.50 11.29 -24.94
CA LYS A 289 3.41 12.27 -24.86
C LYS A 289 2.46 12.05 -23.68
N ASN A 290 2.57 10.89 -23.03
CA ASN A 290 1.65 10.49 -21.96
C ASN A 290 2.27 10.62 -20.58
N PHE A 291 3.59 10.41 -20.45
CA PHE A 291 4.27 10.32 -19.15
C PHE A 291 5.56 11.13 -19.13
N CYS A 292 5.87 11.65 -17.95
CA CYS A 292 7.15 12.27 -17.64
C CYS A 292 7.72 11.71 -16.32
N TYR A 293 8.99 11.96 -16.05
CA TYR A 293 9.58 11.72 -14.75
C TYR A 293 9.31 12.90 -13.83
N VAL A 294 9.15 12.62 -12.54
CA VAL A 294 9.14 13.64 -11.48
C VAL A 294 10.20 13.30 -10.43
N LEU A 295 11.07 14.26 -10.15
CA LEU A 295 12.00 14.19 -9.01
C LEU A 295 11.35 14.92 -7.83
N THR A 296 11.21 14.19 -6.71
CA THR A 296 10.63 14.72 -5.47
C THR A 296 11.69 15.30 -4.55
N PRO A 297 11.32 16.15 -3.55
CA PRO A 297 12.26 16.71 -2.58
C PRO A 297 13.06 15.67 -1.80
N LYS A 298 12.49 14.47 -1.64
CA LYS A 298 13.12 13.33 -0.95
C LYS A 298 14.05 12.50 -1.86
N GLY A 299 14.36 13.00 -3.05
CA GLY A 299 15.24 12.34 -3.99
C GLY A 299 14.65 11.10 -4.66
N LEU A 300 13.32 10.91 -4.65
CA LEU A 300 12.67 9.83 -5.38
C LEU A 300 12.34 10.27 -6.79
N VAL A 301 12.54 9.38 -7.75
CA VAL A 301 12.05 9.54 -9.12
C VAL A 301 10.77 8.74 -9.32
N GLY A 302 9.69 9.42 -9.69
CA GLY A 302 8.42 8.82 -10.07
C GLY A 302 8.14 8.93 -11.56
N ILE A 303 7.25 8.08 -12.07
CA ILE A 303 6.57 8.28 -13.35
C ILE A 303 5.21 8.89 -13.06
N ILE A 304 4.87 9.95 -13.78
CA ILE A 304 3.58 10.62 -13.68
C ILE A 304 3.04 10.91 -15.07
N SER A 305 1.71 10.80 -15.25
CA SER A 305 1.06 11.15 -16.50
C SER A 305 0.91 12.66 -16.63
N TYR A 306 1.03 13.17 -17.88
CA TYR A 306 0.74 14.59 -18.16
C TYR A 306 -0.69 14.97 -17.78
N TYR A 307 -1.65 14.08 -17.93
CA TYR A 307 -3.03 14.29 -17.48
C TYR A 307 -3.14 14.74 -16.01
N ARG A 308 -2.23 14.25 -15.14
CA ARG A 308 -2.22 14.62 -13.71
C ARG A 308 -1.45 15.91 -13.43
N ILE A 309 -0.42 16.21 -14.21
CA ILE A 309 0.44 17.37 -13.92
C ILE A 309 0.06 18.62 -14.73
N ASP A 310 -0.48 18.49 -15.94
CA ASP A 310 -0.89 19.63 -16.75
C ASP A 310 -1.87 20.60 -16.04
N PRO A 311 -2.83 20.11 -15.22
CA PRO A 311 -3.67 21.03 -14.43
C PRO A 311 -2.87 21.87 -13.41
N VAL A 312 -1.74 21.36 -12.91
CA VAL A 312 -0.88 22.06 -11.94
C VAL A 312 0.14 22.94 -12.64
N ALA A 313 0.67 22.48 -13.77
CA ALA A 313 1.61 23.23 -14.62
C ALA A 313 0.87 24.03 -15.71
N ARG A 314 -0.26 24.66 -15.37
CA ARG A 314 -0.95 25.59 -16.28
C ARG A 314 -0.06 26.79 -16.58
N PRO A 315 -0.16 27.37 -17.80
CA PRO A 315 0.48 28.63 -18.09
C PRO A 315 -0.26 29.78 -17.41
N ILE A 316 0.40 30.93 -17.25
CA ILE A 316 -0.16 32.11 -16.56
C ILE A 316 -1.47 32.57 -17.20
N GLU A 317 -1.61 32.48 -18.54
CA GLU A 317 -2.79 32.89 -19.29
C GLU A 317 -4.06 32.11 -18.92
N PHE A 318 -3.91 30.91 -18.29
CA PHE A 318 -5.05 30.13 -17.76
C PHE A 318 -5.90 30.98 -16.82
N PHE A 319 -5.29 31.84 -16.04
CA PHE A 319 -5.99 32.65 -15.04
C PHE A 319 -6.85 33.77 -15.61
N THR A 320 -6.62 34.17 -16.86
CA THR A 320 -7.42 35.18 -17.56
C THR A 320 -8.36 34.63 -18.61
N SER A 321 -8.07 33.44 -19.18
CA SER A 321 -8.84 32.82 -20.27
C SER A 321 -9.81 31.72 -19.81
N PHE A 322 -9.92 31.48 -18.50
CA PHE A 322 -10.77 30.41 -17.96
C PHE A 322 -12.25 30.73 -18.18
N GLY A 323 -12.96 29.87 -18.91
CA GLY A 323 -14.40 30.00 -19.18
C GLY A 323 -14.76 30.78 -20.45
N GLN A 324 -13.77 31.17 -21.27
CA GLN A 324 -13.97 31.77 -22.60
C GLN A 324 -14.08 30.71 -23.70
#